data_e8e8583109be562af0aac263f773ec3d
#
_entry.id   e8e8583109be562af0aac263f773ec3d
#
_cell.length_a   1.000
_cell.length_b   1.000
_cell.length_c   1.000
_cell.angle_alpha   90.00
_cell.angle_beta   90.00
_cell.angle_gamma   90.00
#
_symmetry.space_group_name_H-M   'P 1'
#
loop_
_entity.id
_entity.type
_entity.pdbx_description
1 polymer ?
#
loop_
_entity_poly.entity_id
_entity_poly.type
_entity_poly.pdbx_seq_one_letter_code
_entity_poly.pdbx_strand_id
1 'polypeptide(L)'
;MESKFVNDQTQLLPSKEQILTFPRFQSLPLDRIIVINHLEQCQDIEAELKTATLLGFDTESKPIFNKGDVQTGPHLIQLATFEKAYLFQVSADILNFLKPIFENADQIKVGFGLKNDAHLFRKKGIELKSVIELSKCFGGFGITNPVGVKNAIALLFQMNFPKSKSISTSNWSRKILTTPQIEYAAADAFAPVLIFEELLRLGQIPHDIPNTSLKLRIRPNKS
;
A
#
# COMPACT_ATOMS: atom_id res chain seq x y z
N MET A 1 42.67 -3.16 23.61
CA MET A 1 42.31 -4.03 22.45
C MET A 1 40.81 -4.20 22.44
N GLU A 2 40.13 -3.28 21.81
CA GLU A 2 38.67 -3.34 21.66
C GLU A 2 38.35 -4.10 20.38
N SER A 3 37.75 -5.27 20.52
CA SER A 3 37.30 -6.06 19.38
C SER A 3 36.06 -5.42 18.76
N LYS A 4 36.23 -4.80 17.58
CA LYS A 4 35.15 -4.41 16.70
C LYS A 4 34.45 -5.70 16.22
N PHE A 5 33.35 -6.05 16.84
CA PHE A 5 32.38 -6.94 16.22
C PHE A 5 31.67 -6.15 15.10
N VAL A 6 32.21 -6.22 13.89
CA VAL A 6 31.50 -5.85 12.67
C VAL A 6 30.51 -7.00 12.45
N ASN A 7 29.26 -6.77 12.76
CA ASN A 7 28.17 -7.69 12.44
C ASN A 7 27.84 -7.48 10.96
N ASP A 8 28.60 -8.12 10.08
CA ASP A 8 28.36 -8.15 8.62
C ASP A 8 27.25 -9.19 8.33
N GLN A 9 26.03 -8.90 8.79
CA GLN A 9 24.84 -9.60 8.37
C GLN A 9 24.06 -8.72 7.39
N THR A 10 24.56 -8.64 6.15
CA THR A 10 23.74 -8.24 5.02
C THR A 10 22.57 -9.21 4.96
N GLN A 11 21.40 -8.79 5.40
CA GLN A 11 20.21 -9.65 5.42
C GLN A 11 19.73 -9.85 3.97
N LEU A 12 20.09 -10.97 3.38
CA LEU A 12 19.67 -11.33 2.02
C LEU A 12 18.16 -11.58 1.99
N LEU A 13 17.52 -11.16 0.89
CA LEU A 13 16.12 -11.49 0.63
C LEU A 13 15.93 -13.02 0.65
N PRO A 14 14.88 -13.55 1.27
CA PRO A 14 14.55 -14.96 1.20
C PRO A 14 14.42 -15.45 -0.25
N SER A 15 14.92 -16.64 -0.56
CA SER A 15 14.76 -17.22 -1.89
C SER A 15 13.30 -17.57 -2.19
N LYS A 16 12.97 -17.77 -3.48
CA LYS A 16 11.61 -18.16 -3.86
C LYS A 16 11.17 -19.45 -3.17
N GLU A 17 12.09 -20.42 -3.04
CA GLU A 17 11.88 -21.70 -2.39
C GLU A 17 11.61 -21.51 -0.90
N GLN A 18 12.38 -20.67 -0.22
CA GLN A 18 12.15 -20.33 1.18
C GLN A 18 10.78 -19.65 1.38
N ILE A 19 10.41 -18.69 0.51
CA ILE A 19 9.11 -18.00 0.61
C ILE A 19 7.94 -18.98 0.50
N LEU A 20 8.07 -20.03 -0.33
CA LEU A 20 7.03 -21.05 -0.48
C LEU A 20 6.81 -21.90 0.78
N THR A 21 7.81 -22.00 1.67
CA THR A 21 7.67 -22.71 2.95
C THR A 21 7.05 -21.86 4.06
N PHE A 22 6.97 -20.53 3.87
CA PHE A 22 6.40 -19.62 4.86
C PHE A 22 4.88 -19.75 4.94
N PRO A 23 4.28 -19.50 6.10
CA PRO A 23 2.84 -19.45 6.24
C PRO A 23 2.25 -18.37 5.33
N ARG A 24 1.03 -18.60 4.84
CA ARG A 24 0.33 -17.65 3.99
C ARG A 24 0.04 -16.37 4.75
N PHE A 25 0.35 -15.23 4.13
CA PHE A 25 -0.03 -13.92 4.65
C PHE A 25 -1.54 -13.83 4.83
N GLN A 26 -1.97 -13.39 6.00
CA GLN A 26 -3.37 -13.17 6.34
C GLN A 26 -3.68 -11.68 6.14
N SER A 27 -4.56 -11.40 5.19
CA SER A 27 -5.10 -10.05 4.98
C SER A 27 -6.31 -9.81 5.88
N LEU A 28 -6.94 -8.66 5.73
CA LEU A 28 -8.19 -8.35 6.41
C LEU A 28 -9.30 -9.35 6.01
N PRO A 29 -10.16 -9.77 6.95
CA PRO A 29 -11.32 -10.59 6.64
C PRO A 29 -12.36 -9.77 5.84
N LEU A 30 -13.24 -10.45 5.09
CA LEU A 30 -14.17 -9.82 4.16
C LEU A 30 -15.11 -8.79 4.79
N ASP A 31 -15.50 -8.98 6.05
CA ASP A 31 -16.35 -8.04 6.82
C ASP A 31 -15.62 -6.73 7.19
N ARG A 32 -14.32 -6.67 6.98
CA ARG A 32 -13.47 -5.48 7.14
C ARG A 32 -13.08 -4.84 5.80
N ILE A 33 -13.64 -5.32 4.69
CA ILE A 33 -13.37 -4.80 3.35
C ILE A 33 -14.64 -4.15 2.81
N ILE A 34 -14.60 -2.84 2.57
CA ILE A 34 -15.73 -2.05 2.12
C ILE A 34 -15.55 -1.72 0.64
N VAL A 35 -16.47 -2.19 -0.21
CA VAL A 35 -16.49 -1.85 -1.64
C VAL A 35 -17.41 -0.65 -1.84
N ILE A 36 -16.86 0.44 -2.41
CA ILE A 36 -17.54 1.71 -2.62
C ILE A 36 -17.68 1.92 -4.12
N ASN A 37 -18.92 2.00 -4.60
CA ASN A 37 -19.26 2.25 -6.00
C ASN A 37 -20.23 3.42 -6.21
N HIS A 38 -20.72 4.02 -5.12
CA HIS A 38 -21.59 5.19 -5.10
C HIS A 38 -21.13 6.23 -4.07
N LEU A 39 -21.36 7.51 -4.35
CA LEU A 39 -20.93 8.61 -3.50
C LEU A 39 -21.56 8.58 -2.10
N GLU A 40 -22.81 8.11 -1.99
CA GLU A 40 -23.52 8.02 -0.72
C GLU A 40 -22.77 7.15 0.30
N GLN A 41 -22.14 6.07 -0.16
CA GLN A 41 -21.34 5.18 0.70
C GLN A 41 -20.06 5.86 1.25
N CYS A 42 -19.60 6.93 0.57
CA CYS A 42 -18.44 7.70 1.03
C CYS A 42 -18.74 8.48 2.33
N GLN A 43 -19.99 8.89 2.55
CA GLN A 43 -20.40 9.65 3.74
C GLN A 43 -20.19 8.84 5.03
N ASP A 44 -20.44 7.53 4.99
CA ASP A 44 -20.32 6.65 6.16
C ASP A 44 -18.85 6.45 6.62
N ILE A 45 -17.91 6.65 5.71
CA ILE A 45 -16.47 6.41 5.95
C ILE A 45 -15.63 7.68 5.96
N GLU A 46 -16.23 8.83 5.65
CA GLU A 46 -15.52 10.11 5.49
C GLU A 46 -14.75 10.51 6.75
N ALA A 47 -15.40 10.45 7.91
CA ALA A 47 -14.79 10.82 9.18
C ALA A 47 -13.58 9.90 9.51
N GLU A 48 -13.72 8.59 9.29
CA GLU A 48 -12.65 7.62 9.52
C GLU A 48 -11.45 7.87 8.60
N LEU A 49 -11.68 8.08 7.30
CA LEU A 49 -10.61 8.36 6.35
C LEU A 49 -9.92 9.70 6.60
N LYS A 50 -10.67 10.75 6.98
CA LYS A 50 -10.09 12.07 7.29
C LYS A 50 -9.25 12.08 8.56
N THR A 51 -9.56 11.24 9.53
CA THR A 51 -8.83 11.15 10.81
C THR A 51 -7.66 10.17 10.77
N ALA A 52 -7.61 9.28 9.78
CA ALA A 52 -6.51 8.35 9.62
C ALA A 52 -5.20 9.10 9.35
N THR A 53 -4.16 8.84 10.15
CA THR A 53 -2.83 9.44 9.98
C THR A 53 -1.96 8.68 8.99
N LEU A 54 -2.30 7.41 8.72
CA LEU A 54 -1.63 6.52 7.80
C LEU A 54 -2.65 5.78 6.96
N LEU A 55 -2.46 5.77 5.66
CA LEU A 55 -3.23 4.97 4.71
C LEU A 55 -2.30 4.15 3.84
N GLY A 56 -2.55 2.84 3.76
CA GLY A 56 -2.02 2.03 2.68
C GLY A 56 -2.73 2.38 1.38
N PHE A 57 -2.00 2.39 0.27
CA PHE A 57 -2.51 2.88 -1.00
C PHE A 57 -2.00 2.03 -2.16
N ASP A 58 -2.91 1.64 -3.04
CA ASP A 58 -2.61 1.03 -4.35
C ASP A 58 -3.71 1.38 -5.36
N THR A 59 -3.52 1.07 -6.63
CA THR A 59 -4.53 1.20 -7.68
C THR A 59 -4.52 0.03 -8.65
N GLU A 60 -5.69 -0.27 -9.21
CA GLU A 60 -5.82 -1.26 -10.27
C GLU A 60 -6.43 -0.69 -11.52
N SER A 61 -5.90 -1.11 -12.66
CA SER A 61 -6.35 -0.68 -13.96
C SER A 61 -6.71 -1.87 -14.85
N LYS A 62 -7.75 -1.71 -15.64
CA LYS A 62 -8.07 -2.66 -16.70
C LYS A 62 -6.85 -2.84 -17.62
N PRO A 63 -6.43 -4.08 -17.91
CA PRO A 63 -5.32 -4.32 -18.81
C PRO A 63 -5.65 -3.86 -20.24
N ILE A 64 -4.61 -3.41 -20.94
CA ILE A 64 -4.68 -3.04 -22.35
C ILE A 64 -4.15 -4.23 -23.16
N PHE A 65 -4.93 -4.70 -24.12
CA PHE A 65 -4.57 -5.84 -24.95
C PHE A 65 -4.22 -5.45 -26.38
N ASN A 66 -4.79 -4.37 -26.90
CA ASN A 66 -4.56 -3.94 -28.27
C ASN A 66 -3.53 -2.82 -28.35
N LYS A 67 -2.68 -2.88 -29.37
CA LYS A 67 -1.72 -1.81 -29.67
C LYS A 67 -2.50 -0.57 -30.12
N GLY A 68 -2.38 0.51 -29.35
CA GLY A 68 -3.07 1.78 -29.64
C GLY A 68 -4.23 2.09 -28.67
N ASP A 69 -4.65 1.15 -27.84
CA ASP A 69 -5.62 1.44 -26.78
C ASP A 69 -4.99 2.37 -25.75
N VAL A 70 -5.77 3.33 -25.25
CA VAL A 70 -5.33 4.28 -24.23
C VAL A 70 -5.69 3.75 -22.84
N GLN A 71 -4.76 3.86 -21.87
CA GLN A 71 -5.04 3.55 -20.47
C GLN A 71 -6.04 4.56 -19.91
N THR A 72 -7.22 4.07 -19.52
CA THR A 72 -8.31 4.89 -18.97
C THR A 72 -8.36 4.87 -17.44
N GLY A 73 -7.55 4.02 -16.79
CA GLY A 73 -7.51 3.87 -15.32
C GLY A 73 -6.98 5.07 -14.55
N PRO A 74 -6.85 4.93 -13.22
CA PRO A 74 -7.23 3.72 -12.48
C PRO A 74 -8.74 3.48 -12.49
N HIS A 75 -9.14 2.20 -12.41
CA HIS A 75 -10.54 1.79 -12.33
C HIS A 75 -10.94 1.43 -10.91
N LEU A 76 -9.96 1.06 -10.10
CA LEU A 76 -10.10 0.81 -8.67
C LEU A 76 -9.01 1.56 -7.93
N ILE A 77 -9.36 2.21 -6.83
CA ILE A 77 -8.44 2.82 -5.87
C ILE A 77 -8.63 2.08 -4.55
N GLN A 78 -7.51 1.67 -3.96
CA GLN A 78 -7.53 0.97 -2.68
C GLN A 78 -6.89 1.85 -1.61
N LEU A 79 -7.58 2.03 -0.50
CA LEU A 79 -7.04 2.60 0.73
C LEU A 79 -7.20 1.58 1.86
N ALA A 80 -6.25 1.53 2.78
CA ALA A 80 -6.37 0.70 3.98
C ALA A 80 -5.84 1.40 5.22
N THR A 81 -6.51 1.15 6.34
CA THR A 81 -6.02 1.39 7.69
C THR A 81 -5.57 0.05 8.30
N PHE A 82 -5.23 0.00 9.58
CA PHE A 82 -5.02 -1.27 10.30
C PHE A 82 -6.30 -2.09 10.47
N GLU A 83 -7.46 -1.43 10.43
CA GLU A 83 -8.73 -2.02 10.78
C GLU A 83 -9.56 -2.45 9.56
N LYS A 84 -9.43 -1.71 8.45
CA LYS A 84 -10.30 -1.84 7.29
C LYS A 84 -9.58 -1.53 5.98
N ALA A 85 -10.10 -2.10 4.90
CA ALA A 85 -9.76 -1.70 3.54
C ALA A 85 -10.97 -1.12 2.83
N TYR A 86 -10.75 -0.11 2.01
CA TYR A 86 -11.74 0.65 1.24
C TYR A 86 -11.38 0.54 -0.23
N LEU A 87 -12.26 -0.06 -1.01
CA LEU A 87 -12.09 -0.33 -2.43
C LEU A 87 -13.02 0.56 -3.24
N PHE A 88 -12.50 1.63 -3.80
CA PHE A 88 -13.28 2.63 -4.54
C PHE A 88 -13.30 2.31 -6.02
N GLN A 89 -14.46 1.95 -6.56
CA GLN A 89 -14.67 1.90 -8.02
C GLN A 89 -14.74 3.33 -8.56
N VAL A 90 -13.83 3.66 -9.48
CA VAL A 90 -13.56 5.06 -9.85
C VAL A 90 -14.71 5.65 -10.68
N SER A 91 -15.26 6.76 -10.18
CA SER A 91 -16.13 7.70 -10.89
C SER A 91 -15.63 9.13 -10.67
N ALA A 92 -16.20 10.11 -11.36
CA ALA A 92 -15.86 11.52 -11.15
C ALA A 92 -16.17 11.97 -9.71
N ASP A 93 -17.31 11.57 -9.17
CA ASP A 93 -17.76 11.94 -7.82
C ASP A 93 -16.87 11.30 -6.74
N ILE A 94 -16.52 10.02 -6.92
CA ILE A 94 -15.57 9.33 -6.01
C ILE A 94 -14.19 9.97 -6.06
N LEU A 95 -13.70 10.38 -7.23
CA LEU A 95 -12.42 11.08 -7.33
C LEU A 95 -12.46 12.44 -6.64
N ASN A 96 -13.58 13.19 -6.77
CA ASN A 96 -13.78 14.46 -6.06
C ASN A 96 -13.80 14.27 -4.54
N PHE A 97 -14.43 13.20 -4.07
CA PHE A 97 -14.40 12.81 -2.64
C PHE A 97 -12.99 12.47 -2.15
N LEU A 98 -12.21 11.71 -2.93
CA LEU A 98 -10.87 11.28 -2.56
C LEU A 98 -9.81 12.39 -2.68
N LYS A 99 -10.05 13.42 -3.50
CA LYS A 99 -9.09 14.49 -3.75
C LYS A 99 -8.56 15.14 -2.47
N PRO A 100 -9.37 15.62 -1.51
CA PRO A 100 -8.86 16.20 -0.27
C PRO A 100 -8.06 15.21 0.60
N ILE A 101 -8.33 13.91 0.52
CA ILE A 101 -7.57 12.87 1.22
C ILE A 101 -6.18 12.71 0.58
N PHE A 102 -6.11 12.67 -0.75
CA PHE A 102 -4.84 12.54 -1.47
C PHE A 102 -3.96 13.80 -1.33
N GLU A 103 -4.55 14.98 -1.31
CA GLU A 103 -3.85 16.26 -1.20
C GLU A 103 -3.54 16.67 0.25
N ASN A 104 -3.97 15.87 1.24
CA ASN A 104 -3.66 16.12 2.65
C ASN A 104 -2.17 15.78 2.94
N ALA A 105 -1.39 16.82 3.27
CA ALA A 105 0.02 16.70 3.59
C ALA A 105 0.27 16.10 4.98
N ASP A 106 -0.68 16.18 5.89
CA ASP A 106 -0.58 15.65 7.26
C ASP A 106 -0.92 14.14 7.35
N GLN A 107 -1.44 13.58 6.27
CA GLN A 107 -1.81 12.17 6.18
C GLN A 107 -0.84 11.41 5.30
N ILE A 108 -0.15 10.42 5.86
CA ILE A 108 0.83 9.60 5.14
C ILE A 108 0.10 8.56 4.28
N LYS A 109 0.47 8.45 3.01
CA LYS A 109 0.06 7.38 2.10
C LYS A 109 1.26 6.50 1.77
N VAL A 110 1.15 5.19 1.96
CA VAL A 110 2.24 4.23 1.76
C VAL A 110 1.87 3.15 0.77
N GLY A 111 2.78 2.77 -0.09
CA GLY A 111 2.53 1.72 -1.08
C GLY A 111 3.77 1.33 -1.87
N PHE A 112 3.58 0.56 -2.92
CA PHE A 112 4.63 0.05 -3.79
C PHE A 112 4.37 0.45 -5.25
N GLY A 113 5.39 0.97 -5.95
CA GLY A 113 5.29 1.32 -7.36
C GLY A 113 4.49 2.59 -7.67
N LEU A 114 4.30 3.47 -6.69
CA LEU A 114 3.38 4.61 -6.71
C LEU A 114 3.71 5.72 -7.73
N LYS A 115 4.85 5.64 -8.41
CA LYS A 115 5.26 6.67 -9.39
C LYS A 115 4.27 6.79 -10.57
N ASN A 116 3.78 5.66 -11.06
CA ASN A 116 2.83 5.63 -12.17
C ASN A 116 1.47 6.18 -11.75
N ASP A 117 1.02 5.83 -10.54
CA ASP A 117 -0.22 6.31 -9.96
C ASP A 117 -0.20 7.82 -9.79
N ALA A 118 0.87 8.37 -9.21
CA ALA A 118 1.05 9.81 -9.08
C ALA A 118 0.97 10.55 -10.43
N HIS A 119 1.47 9.94 -11.52
CA HIS A 119 1.35 10.51 -12.86
C HIS A 119 -0.10 10.48 -13.38
N LEU A 120 -0.83 9.38 -13.16
CA LEU A 120 -2.23 9.26 -13.56
C LEU A 120 -3.13 10.24 -12.79
N PHE A 121 -2.90 10.41 -11.48
CA PHE A 121 -3.64 11.35 -10.65
C PHE A 121 -3.38 12.81 -11.04
N ARG A 122 -2.14 13.19 -11.33
CA ARG A 122 -1.83 14.54 -11.83
C ARG A 122 -2.56 14.88 -13.11
N LYS A 123 -2.71 13.92 -14.05
CA LYS A 123 -3.53 14.11 -15.27
C LYS A 123 -5.01 14.36 -14.96
N LYS A 124 -5.48 13.95 -13.80
CA LYS A 124 -6.85 14.16 -13.30
C LYS A 124 -6.96 15.38 -12.37
N GLY A 125 -5.91 16.20 -12.25
CA GLY A 125 -5.89 17.38 -11.39
C GLY A 125 -5.84 17.09 -9.89
N ILE A 126 -5.27 15.93 -9.53
CA ILE A 126 -5.07 15.49 -8.13
C ILE A 126 -3.58 15.38 -7.87
N GLU A 127 -3.08 16.05 -6.83
CA GLU A 127 -1.69 15.94 -6.39
C GLU A 127 -1.60 15.03 -5.16
N LEU A 128 -0.90 13.91 -5.30
CA LEU A 128 -0.65 13.02 -4.17
C LEU A 128 0.42 13.66 -3.26
N LYS A 129 0.06 13.96 -2.00
CA LYS A 129 0.97 14.51 -0.98
C LYS A 129 1.29 13.46 0.09
N SER A 130 2.46 13.63 0.71
CA SER A 130 2.96 12.75 1.81
C SER A 130 2.92 11.26 1.45
N VAL A 131 3.43 10.94 0.26
CA VAL A 131 3.49 9.58 -0.26
C VAL A 131 4.85 8.97 -0.02
N ILE A 132 4.89 7.77 0.55
CA ILE A 132 6.12 7.01 0.79
C ILE A 132 6.14 5.77 -0.10
N GLU A 133 7.15 5.71 -0.96
CA GLU A 133 7.43 4.56 -1.82
C GLU A 133 8.22 3.51 -1.03
N LEU A 134 7.53 2.51 -0.49
CA LEU A 134 8.12 1.51 0.40
C LEU A 134 9.18 0.63 -0.26
N SER A 135 9.12 0.43 -1.57
CA SER A 135 10.10 -0.39 -2.29
C SER A 135 11.54 0.09 -2.11
N LYS A 136 11.75 1.34 -1.70
CA LYS A 136 13.06 1.99 -1.52
C LYS A 136 13.51 2.07 -0.06
N CYS A 137 12.73 1.59 0.90
CA CYS A 137 13.00 1.72 2.33
C CYS A 137 13.82 0.56 2.92
N PHE A 138 14.53 -0.21 2.10
CA PHE A 138 15.26 -1.41 2.53
C PHE A 138 16.78 -1.25 2.54
N GLY A 139 17.28 -0.04 2.39
CA GLY A 139 18.73 0.25 2.38
C GLY A 139 19.45 -0.17 3.66
N GLY A 140 18.81 -0.03 4.82
CA GLY A 140 19.38 -0.45 6.10
C GLY A 140 19.55 -1.96 6.25
N PHE A 141 18.89 -2.77 5.41
CA PHE A 141 19.12 -4.20 5.29
C PHE A 141 20.22 -4.57 4.28
N GLY A 142 20.94 -3.57 3.75
CA GLY A 142 21.95 -3.77 2.69
C GLY A 142 21.35 -4.01 1.30
N ILE A 143 20.05 -3.78 1.09
CA ILE A 143 19.36 -4.03 -0.17
C ILE A 143 19.24 -2.71 -0.93
N THR A 144 19.95 -2.59 -2.05
CA THR A 144 19.99 -1.36 -2.88
C THR A 144 18.93 -1.33 -3.98
N ASN A 145 18.48 -2.49 -4.44
CA ASN A 145 17.44 -2.60 -5.46
C ASN A 145 16.05 -2.45 -4.83
N PRO A 146 15.05 -1.92 -5.58
CA PRO A 146 13.68 -1.85 -5.09
C PRO A 146 13.12 -3.22 -4.70
N VAL A 147 12.51 -3.29 -3.51
CA VAL A 147 11.91 -4.51 -2.96
C VAL A 147 10.41 -4.48 -3.24
N GLY A 148 9.86 -5.51 -3.87
CA GLY A 148 8.41 -5.64 -4.05
C GLY A 148 7.70 -6.15 -2.78
N VAL A 149 6.38 -5.91 -2.67
CA VAL A 149 5.56 -6.25 -1.50
C VAL A 149 5.73 -7.72 -1.04
N LYS A 150 5.80 -8.68 -1.97
CA LYS A 150 6.00 -10.10 -1.65
C LYS A 150 7.31 -10.34 -0.88
N ASN A 151 8.41 -9.76 -1.36
CA ASN A 151 9.72 -9.91 -0.74
C ASN A 151 9.81 -9.13 0.57
N ALA A 152 9.14 -7.96 0.66
CA ALA A 152 9.05 -7.18 1.89
C ALA A 152 8.32 -7.96 3.01
N ILE A 153 7.17 -8.56 2.70
CA ILE A 153 6.43 -9.41 3.64
C ILE A 153 7.26 -10.63 4.04
N ALA A 154 7.94 -11.26 3.08
CA ALA A 154 8.78 -12.42 3.36
C ALA A 154 9.97 -12.08 4.26
N LEU A 155 10.63 -10.93 4.02
CA LEU A 155 11.78 -10.47 4.80
C LEU A 155 11.38 -10.08 6.22
N LEU A 156 10.32 -9.27 6.37
CA LEU A 156 9.95 -8.67 7.65
C LEU A 156 9.13 -9.61 8.54
N PHE A 157 8.28 -10.44 7.94
CA PHE A 157 7.29 -11.23 8.68
C PHE A 157 7.42 -12.74 8.49
N GLN A 158 8.32 -13.21 7.62
CA GLN A 158 8.44 -14.63 7.24
C GLN A 158 7.09 -15.22 6.78
N MET A 159 6.37 -14.47 5.97
CA MET A 159 5.09 -14.87 5.40
C MET A 159 5.14 -14.88 3.87
N ASN A 160 4.34 -15.74 3.26
CA ASN A 160 4.17 -15.82 1.82
C ASN A 160 2.98 -14.98 1.38
N PHE A 161 3.25 -13.82 0.76
CA PHE A 161 2.21 -12.93 0.24
C PHE A 161 1.65 -13.51 -1.07
N PRO A 162 0.34 -13.83 -1.13
CA PRO A 162 -0.28 -14.43 -2.31
C PRO A 162 -0.44 -13.38 -3.42
N LYS A 163 0.34 -13.51 -4.49
CA LYS A 163 0.21 -12.65 -5.66
C LYS A 163 -0.20 -13.47 -6.87
N SER A 164 -1.45 -13.30 -7.32
CA SER A 164 -2.01 -14.00 -8.48
C SER A 164 -1.93 -13.13 -9.73
N LYS A 165 -1.17 -13.58 -10.74
CA LYS A 165 -1.07 -12.88 -12.02
C LYS A 165 -2.42 -12.80 -12.73
N SER A 166 -3.24 -13.86 -12.64
CA SER A 166 -4.57 -13.88 -13.28
C SER A 166 -5.53 -12.87 -12.67
N ILE A 167 -5.40 -12.58 -11.36
CA ILE A 167 -6.23 -11.57 -10.70
C ILE A 167 -5.70 -10.18 -11.02
N SER A 168 -4.38 -9.92 -10.90
CA SER A 168 -3.81 -8.60 -11.18
C SER A 168 -4.02 -8.13 -12.63
N THR A 169 -4.10 -9.07 -13.59
CA THR A 169 -4.39 -8.77 -15.00
C THR A 169 -5.85 -8.98 -15.37
N SER A 170 -6.74 -9.05 -14.40
CA SER A 170 -8.18 -9.21 -14.64
C SER A 170 -8.86 -7.89 -15.02
N ASN A 171 -10.13 -7.96 -15.41
CA ASN A 171 -10.89 -6.76 -15.77
C ASN A 171 -11.34 -6.00 -14.49
N TRP A 172 -10.57 -4.99 -14.11
CA TRP A 172 -10.85 -4.12 -12.96
C TRP A 172 -11.95 -3.07 -13.22
N SER A 173 -12.38 -2.88 -14.48
CA SER A 173 -13.48 -1.96 -14.80
C SER A 173 -14.86 -2.63 -14.74
N ARG A 174 -14.95 -3.88 -14.29
CA ARG A 174 -16.23 -4.59 -14.15
C ARG A 174 -17.12 -3.95 -13.06
N LYS A 175 -18.41 -3.94 -13.29
CA LYS A 175 -19.41 -3.32 -12.39
C LYS A 175 -19.44 -3.99 -11.00
N ILE A 176 -19.26 -5.31 -10.94
CA ILE A 176 -19.24 -6.09 -9.70
C ILE A 176 -17.90 -6.82 -9.62
N LEU A 177 -17.11 -6.53 -8.59
CA LEU A 177 -15.86 -7.23 -8.32
C LEU A 177 -16.14 -8.65 -7.82
N THR A 178 -15.27 -9.59 -8.17
CA THR A 178 -15.31 -10.94 -7.60
C THR A 178 -14.67 -10.97 -6.22
N THR A 179 -15.04 -11.93 -5.37
CA THR A 179 -14.40 -12.11 -4.06
C THR A 179 -12.87 -12.18 -4.16
N PRO A 180 -12.26 -12.95 -5.10
CA PRO A 180 -10.81 -12.95 -5.27
C PRO A 180 -10.22 -11.59 -5.64
N GLN A 181 -10.94 -10.74 -6.41
CA GLN A 181 -10.49 -9.37 -6.70
C GLN A 181 -10.55 -8.50 -5.45
N ILE A 182 -11.62 -8.61 -4.65
CA ILE A 182 -11.80 -7.87 -3.41
C ILE A 182 -10.67 -8.20 -2.42
N GLU A 183 -10.42 -9.50 -2.18
CA GLU A 183 -9.36 -9.96 -1.28
C GLU A 183 -7.97 -9.53 -1.76
N TYR A 184 -7.70 -9.63 -3.07
CA TYR A 184 -6.44 -9.22 -3.68
C TYR A 184 -6.20 -7.73 -3.49
N ALA A 185 -7.16 -6.89 -3.89
CA ALA A 185 -7.04 -5.44 -3.81
C ALA A 185 -6.92 -4.94 -2.36
N ALA A 186 -7.67 -5.54 -1.44
CA ALA A 186 -7.54 -5.22 -0.01
C ALA A 186 -6.16 -5.59 0.53
N ALA A 187 -5.60 -6.73 0.14
CA ALA A 187 -4.27 -7.15 0.57
C ALA A 187 -3.16 -6.22 0.05
N ASP A 188 -3.26 -5.78 -1.22
CA ASP A 188 -2.27 -4.89 -1.85
C ASP A 188 -2.24 -3.49 -1.19
N ALA A 189 -3.35 -3.01 -0.60
CA ALA A 189 -3.36 -1.78 0.20
C ALA A 189 -3.05 -2.03 1.69
N PHE A 190 -3.44 -3.16 2.27
CA PHE A 190 -3.23 -3.44 3.69
C PHE A 190 -1.78 -3.80 4.03
N ALA A 191 -1.13 -4.62 3.20
CA ALA A 191 0.26 -5.02 3.44
C ALA A 191 1.23 -3.82 3.57
N PRO A 192 1.14 -2.74 2.76
CA PRO A 192 1.92 -1.52 2.96
C PRO A 192 1.79 -0.89 4.34
N VAL A 193 0.60 -0.94 4.97
CA VAL A 193 0.40 -0.40 6.33
C VAL A 193 1.26 -1.15 7.34
N LEU A 194 1.23 -2.49 7.29
CA LEU A 194 2.01 -3.34 8.18
C LEU A 194 3.52 -3.17 7.95
N ILE A 195 3.93 -3.15 6.67
CA ILE A 195 5.33 -2.98 6.29
C ILE A 195 5.86 -1.63 6.77
N PHE A 196 5.10 -0.55 6.60
CA PHE A 196 5.50 0.78 7.06
C PHE A 196 5.72 0.82 8.57
N GLU A 197 4.79 0.28 9.35
CA GLU A 197 4.93 0.26 10.82
C GLU A 197 6.14 -0.55 11.27
N GLU A 198 6.41 -1.69 10.64
CA GLU A 198 7.58 -2.49 10.97
C GLU A 198 8.88 -1.78 10.58
N LEU A 199 8.94 -1.17 9.38
CA LEU A 199 10.09 -0.36 8.96
C LEU A 199 10.29 0.85 9.89
N LEU A 200 9.21 1.50 10.34
CA LEU A 200 9.26 2.59 11.31
C LEU A 200 9.81 2.10 12.66
N ARG A 201 9.32 0.96 13.15
CA ARG A 201 9.80 0.33 14.39
C ARG A 201 11.30 0.00 14.33
N LEU A 202 11.77 -0.42 13.16
CA LEU A 202 13.19 -0.76 12.89
C LEU A 202 14.06 0.45 12.55
N GLY A 203 13.51 1.67 12.55
CA GLY A 203 14.24 2.90 12.21
C GLY A 203 14.68 2.97 10.74
N GLN A 204 13.99 2.28 9.83
CA GLN A 204 14.33 2.20 8.41
C GLN A 204 13.59 3.21 7.54
N ILE A 205 12.66 3.97 8.11
CA ILE A 205 11.94 5.01 7.38
C ILE A 205 12.82 6.27 7.29
N PRO A 206 13.01 6.86 6.09
CA PRO A 206 13.78 8.09 5.92
C PRO A 206 13.26 9.24 6.78
N HIS A 207 14.18 10.06 7.32
CA HIS A 207 13.86 11.18 8.24
C HIS A 207 13.18 12.37 7.55
N ASP A 208 13.13 12.42 6.22
CA ASP A 208 12.61 13.53 5.42
C ASP A 208 11.06 13.57 5.35
N ILE A 209 10.40 12.67 6.07
CA ILE A 209 8.94 12.59 6.09
C ILE A 209 8.39 13.71 6.97
N PRO A 210 7.30 14.40 6.55
CA PRO A 210 6.69 15.47 7.32
C PRO A 210 6.43 15.02 8.76
N ASN A 211 7.13 15.66 9.68
CA ASN A 211 7.39 15.21 11.04
C ASN A 211 6.15 15.24 11.97
N THR A 212 5.05 15.81 11.51
CA THR A 212 3.83 16.02 12.32
C THR A 212 3.09 14.72 12.58
N SER A 213 2.92 13.88 11.56
CA SER A 213 2.20 12.60 11.67
C SER A 213 3.03 11.50 12.34
N LEU A 214 4.36 11.55 12.19
CA LEU A 214 5.29 10.59 12.83
C LEU A 214 5.42 10.82 14.34
N LYS A 215 5.44 12.06 14.81
CA LYS A 215 5.55 12.41 16.25
C LYS A 215 4.40 11.86 17.09
N LEU A 216 3.22 11.67 16.50
CA LEU A 216 2.06 11.11 17.20
C LEU A 216 2.15 9.57 17.37
N ARG A 217 2.97 8.88 16.59
CA ARG A 217 3.10 7.41 16.59
C ARG A 217 4.31 6.91 17.38
N ILE A 218 5.37 7.71 17.52
CA ILE A 218 6.50 7.39 18.38
C ILE A 218 6.12 7.74 19.85
N ARG A 219 5.13 7.07 20.41
CA ARG A 219 4.96 7.04 21.87
C ARG A 219 5.92 5.98 22.42
N PRO A 220 6.83 6.34 23.34
CA PRO A 220 7.61 5.32 24.03
C PRO A 220 6.64 4.40 24.77
N ASN A 221 6.76 3.09 24.53
CA ASN A 221 6.14 2.09 25.39
C ASN A 221 6.52 2.45 26.81
N LYS A 222 5.57 2.92 27.61
CA LYS A 222 5.74 2.97 29.05
C LYS A 222 5.73 1.53 29.53
N SER A 223 6.93 1.09 29.94
CA SER A 223 7.21 -0.10 30.74
C SER A 223 6.23 -0.23 31.91
#